data_b5ccc678f455195248b0645e9706c8ba
#
_entry.id   b5ccc678f455195248b0645e9706c8ba
#
_cell.length_a   1.000
_cell.length_b   1.000
_cell.length_c   1.000
_cell.angle_alpha   90.00
_cell.angle_beta   90.00
_cell.angle_gamma   90.00
#
_symmetry.space_group_name_H-M   'P 1'
#
loop_
_entity.id
_entity.type
_entity.pdbx_description
1 polymer ?
#
loop_
_entity_poly.entity_id
_entity_poly.type
_entity_poly.pdbx_seq_one_letter_code
_entity_poly.pdbx_strand_id
1 'polypeptide(L)' 'MFAKKKRVELVGSLEFPLAIGNAAFIKEAAGLRRTSTVQHFIQMPSGVIHIETKNTRYVLRPPEKAAAKGVRV' A
#
# COMPACT_ATOMS: atom_id res chain seq x y z
N MET A 1 6.39 25.48 7.29
CA MET A 1 5.82 24.97 6.17
C MET A 1 6.11 23.52 5.97
N PHE A 2 5.18 22.81 5.47
CA PHE A 2 5.33 21.38 5.34
C PHE A 2 5.81 20.99 3.98
N ALA A 3 6.71 20.06 3.94
CA ALA A 3 7.16 19.53 2.68
C ALA A 3 6.08 18.58 2.18
N LYS A 4 5.78 18.64 0.91
CA LYS A 4 4.83 17.72 0.35
C LYS A 4 5.44 16.36 0.23
N LYS A 5 4.71 15.35 0.65
CA LYS A 5 5.18 14.00 0.49
C LYS A 5 4.94 13.54 -0.93
N LYS A 6 5.83 12.70 -1.42
CA LYS A 6 5.68 12.14 -2.73
C LYS A 6 4.55 11.14 -2.67
N ARG A 7 3.71 11.13 -3.69
CA ARG A 7 2.61 10.17 -3.74
C ARG A 7 2.94 9.09 -4.76
N VAL A 8 2.82 7.85 -4.36
CA VAL A 8 3.09 6.71 -5.23
C VAL A 8 1.90 5.78 -5.20
N GLU A 9 1.36 5.45 -6.36
CA GLU A 9 0.25 4.51 -6.44
C GLU A 9 0.77 3.15 -6.85
N LEU A 10 0.36 2.13 -6.12
CA LEU A 10 0.83 0.77 -6.34
C LEU A 10 -0.35 -0.18 -6.47
N VAL A 11 -0.14 -1.25 -7.19
CA VAL A 11 -1.13 -2.32 -7.29
C VAL A 11 -0.46 -3.58 -6.77
N GLY A 12 -1.03 -4.19 -5.77
CA GLY A 12 -0.43 -5.38 -5.19
C GLY A 12 -1.07 -5.75 -3.87
N SER A 13 -0.41 -6.62 -3.15
CA SER A 13 -0.90 -7.06 -1.86
C SER A 13 0.24 -7.03 -0.84
N LEU A 14 -0.13 -7.01 0.43
CA LEU A 14 0.88 -7.01 1.48
C LEU A 14 1.42 -8.42 1.67
N GLU A 15 2.73 -8.51 1.80
CA GLU A 15 3.36 -9.78 2.05
C GLU A 15 3.23 -10.12 3.53
N PHE A 16 3.28 -9.09 4.39
CA PHE A 16 3.14 -9.26 5.83
C PHE A 16 2.21 -8.18 6.36
N PRO A 17 1.60 -8.37 7.52
CA PRO A 17 0.72 -7.34 8.09
C PRO A 17 1.48 -6.04 8.31
N LEU A 18 0.78 -4.93 8.16
CA LEU A 18 1.39 -3.63 8.39
C LEU A 18 1.56 -3.39 9.87
N ALA A 19 2.64 -2.75 10.22
CA ALA A 19 2.89 -2.34 11.60
C ALA A 19 3.65 -1.03 11.61
N ILE A 20 3.19 -0.10 12.42
CA ILE A 20 3.86 1.18 12.57
C ILE A 20 5.23 0.92 13.16
N GLY A 21 6.25 1.55 12.59
CA GLY A 21 7.61 1.34 13.05
C GLY A 21 8.37 0.31 12.23
N ASN A 22 7.71 -0.39 11.31
CA ASN A 22 8.36 -1.37 10.47
C ASN A 22 8.16 -1.01 9.01
N ALA A 23 9.03 -1.50 8.16
CA ALA A 23 8.88 -1.30 6.73
C ALA A 23 7.71 -2.16 6.24
N ALA A 24 7.08 -1.75 5.17
CA ALA A 24 6.03 -2.55 4.55
C ALA A 24 6.63 -3.30 3.37
N PHE A 25 6.12 -4.52 3.14
CA PHE A 25 6.56 -5.33 2.02
C PHE A 25 5.36 -5.59 1.13
N ILE A 26 5.43 -5.09 -0.09
CA ILE A 26 4.31 -5.12 -1.02
C ILE A 26 4.65 -6.01 -2.20
N LYS A 27 3.78 -6.98 -2.46
CA LYS A 27 3.99 -7.87 -3.57
C LYS A 27 3.31 -7.30 -4.79
N GLU A 28 4.07 -6.91 -5.78
CA GLU A 28 3.56 -6.36 -7.01
C GLU A 28 3.84 -7.33 -8.15
N ALA A 29 3.27 -7.09 -9.31
CA ALA A 29 3.51 -7.95 -10.46
C ALA A 29 4.99 -8.03 -10.82
N ALA A 30 5.71 -6.94 -10.62
CA ALA A 30 7.12 -6.92 -10.96
C ALA A 30 8.02 -7.50 -9.88
N GLY A 31 7.50 -7.77 -8.71
CA GLY A 31 8.30 -8.30 -7.62
C GLY A 31 7.94 -7.69 -6.29
N LEU A 32 8.77 -7.94 -5.29
CA LEU A 32 8.52 -7.47 -3.94
C LEU A 32 9.11 -6.09 -3.74
N ARG A 33 8.30 -5.17 -3.23
CA ARG A 33 8.75 -3.82 -2.94
C ARG A 33 8.82 -3.62 -1.43
N ARG A 34 9.90 -3.04 -0.96
CA ARG A 34 10.05 -2.71 0.44
C ARG A 34 9.96 -1.19 0.58
N THR A 35 9.17 -0.72 1.52
CA THR A 35 9.05 0.72 1.75
C THR A 35 9.96 1.12 2.90
N SER A 36 10.00 2.43 3.17
CA SER A 36 10.64 2.93 4.37
C SER A 36 9.73 2.58 5.55
N THR A 37 10.17 2.93 6.74
CA THR A 37 9.39 2.66 7.95
C THR A 37 8.02 3.31 7.89
N VAL A 38 6.99 2.53 8.16
CA VAL A 38 5.61 3.00 8.14
C VAL A 38 5.36 3.85 9.38
N GLN A 39 4.84 5.05 9.18
CA GLN A 39 4.50 5.93 10.27
C GLN A 39 3.00 5.89 10.54
N HIS A 40 2.21 5.63 9.51
CA HIS A 40 0.77 5.63 9.65
C HIS A 40 0.17 4.87 8.49
N PHE A 41 -0.99 4.26 8.68
CA PHE A 41 -1.70 3.64 7.56
C PHE A 41 -3.19 3.59 7.87
N ILE A 42 -3.98 3.58 6.79
CA ILE A 42 -5.43 3.49 6.91
C ILE A 42 -5.90 2.52 5.85
N GLN A 43 -6.69 1.54 6.26
CA GLN A 43 -7.28 0.60 5.32
C GLN A 43 -8.69 1.03 5.04
N MET A 44 -9.02 1.24 3.79
CA MET A 44 -10.34 1.69 3.41
C MET A 44 -11.28 0.51 3.18
N PRO A 45 -12.58 0.70 3.31
CA PRO A 45 -13.52 -0.39 3.06
C PRO A 45 -13.43 -0.95 1.65
N SER A 46 -12.97 -0.15 0.71
CA SER A 46 -12.85 -0.61 -0.67
C SER A 46 -11.68 -1.56 -0.87
N GLY A 47 -10.83 -1.72 0.13
CA GLY A 47 -9.65 -2.55 0.01
C GLY A 47 -8.39 -1.76 -0.28
N VAL A 48 -8.53 -0.47 -0.56
CA VAL A 48 -7.37 0.39 -0.80
C VAL A 48 -6.72 0.71 0.55
N ILE A 49 -5.41 0.67 0.60
CA ILE A 49 -4.67 0.97 1.82
C ILE A 49 -3.77 2.17 1.57
N HIS A 50 -3.88 3.16 2.44
CA HIS A 50 -3.01 4.33 2.38
C HIS A 50 -1.90 4.12 3.40
N ILE A 51 -0.66 4.13 2.94
CA ILE A 51 0.48 3.90 3.82
C ILE A 51 1.37 5.13 3.78
N GLU A 52 1.67 5.66 4.95
CA GLU A 52 2.49 6.85 5.04
C GLU A 52 3.84 6.53 5.65
N THR A 53 4.91 6.90 4.97
CA THR A 53 6.24 6.83 5.52
C THR A 53 6.74 8.26 5.69
N LYS A 54 7.98 8.44 6.05
CA LYS A 54 8.48 9.78 6.31
C LYS A 54 8.36 10.71 5.11
N ASN A 55 8.70 10.24 3.94
CA ASN A 55 8.72 11.11 2.77
C ASN A 55 7.73 10.73 1.67
N THR A 56 7.01 9.67 1.83
CA THR A 56 6.18 9.14 0.74
C THR A 56 4.84 8.67 1.26
N ARG A 57 3.81 8.91 0.47
CA ARG A 57 2.49 8.38 0.75
C ARG A 57 2.16 7.38 -0.33
N TYR A 58 1.97 6.14 0.04
CA TYR A 58 1.65 5.09 -0.91
C TYR A 58 0.15 4.84 -0.90
N VAL A 59 -0.43 4.66 -2.09
CA VAL A 59 -1.82 4.27 -2.23
C VAL A 59 -1.79 2.88 -2.83
N LEU A 60 -2.04 1.87 -2.02
CA LEU A 60 -1.96 0.49 -2.45
C LEU A 60 -3.35 -0.01 -2.80
N ARG A 61 -3.54 -0.39 -4.05
CA ARG A 61 -4.81 -0.90 -4.52
C ARG A 61 -4.72 -2.39 -4.69
N PRO A 62 -5.79 -3.13 -4.40
CA PRO A 62 -5.75 -4.57 -4.60
C PRO A 62 -5.57 -4.90 -6.06
N PRO A 63 -4.98 -6.06 -6.38
CA PRO A 63 -4.81 -6.46 -7.76
C PRO A 63 -6.16 -6.57 -8.45
N GLU A 64 -6.21 -6.16 -9.70
CA GLU A 64 -7.42 -6.21 -10.46
C GLU A 64 -8.02 -7.60 -10.50
N LYS A 65 -7.20 -8.59 -10.56
CA LYS A 65 -7.66 -9.95 -10.57
C LYS A 65 -8.52 -10.27 -9.36
N ALA A 66 -8.10 -9.82 -8.19
CA ALA A 66 -8.87 -10.07 -6.99
C ALA A 66 -10.16 -9.28 -7.01
N ALA A 67 -10.13 -8.07 -7.53
CA ALA A 67 -11.32 -7.26 -7.61
C ALA A 67 -12.31 -7.87 -8.59
N ALA A 68 -11.81 -8.37 -9.69
CA ALA A 68 -12.67 -8.97 -10.68
C ALA A 68 -13.34 -10.21 -10.13
N LYS A 69 -12.63 -10.98 -9.33
CA LYS A 69 -13.23 -12.12 -8.74
C LYS A 69 -14.35 -11.74 -7.83
N GLY A 70 -14.23 -10.73 -7.08
CA GLY A 70 -15.29 -10.31 -6.20
C GLY A 70 -16.51 -9.86 -6.94
N VAL A 71 -16.31 -9.36 -8.10
CA VAL A 71 -17.42 -8.87 -8.87
C VAL A 71 -18.15 -9.95 -9.58
N ARG A 72 -17.44 -10.93 -10.01
CA ARG A 72 -18.00 -11.90 -10.83
C ARG A 72 -18.96 -12.73 -10.21
N VAL A 73 -19.01 -13.01 -9.22
CA VAL A 73 -19.94 -13.90 -8.65
C VAL A 73 -21.18 -14.21 -9.33
#